data_b579e636cd4fd0134d59aaf90c505ce8
#
_entry.id   b579e636cd4fd0134d59aaf90c505ce8
#
_cell.length_a   1.000
_cell.length_b   1.000
_cell.length_c   1.000
_cell.angle_alpha   90.00
_cell.angle_beta   90.00
_cell.angle_gamma   90.00
#
_symmetry.space_group_name_H-M   'P 1'
#
loop_
_entity.id
_entity.type
_entity.pdbx_description
1 polymer ?
#
loop_
_entity_poly.entity_id
_entity_poly.type
_entity_poly.pdbx_seq_one_letter_code
_entity_poly.pdbx_strand_id
1 'polypeptide(L)'
;LVGLGASSIISFAKGRRDEKQAYRVFTSTFIVLIALSVIFIAIQLPLADSISSLLTKDAELKSLLYQYYVPFIIGTPIYLLLMCSIHFVRADARPAFASNIVIVANAVNLGLDFLFMGAFKMGIAGSSIATVTGYAVGFVMMSTHFIMKKSTLHFDFSILRNPVQFFKFLGKMVTIGLSGALGTMLITVKMLFLNTIIQSIGGSAGMVSYSVCSSSQIFMSMFITGASQTMIPIIGVCLGEKDYDGVRYAFRRAARVLAVSSVVIMLFICIEPEPIIKFFGITSP
;
A
#
# COMPACT_ATOMS: atom_id res chain seq x y z
N LEU A 1 -6.54 3.05 -4.47
CA LEU A 1 -7.33 3.62 -5.56
C LEU A 1 -7.20 5.16 -5.57
N VAL A 2 -7.76 5.88 -4.59
CA VAL A 2 -7.81 7.36 -4.57
C VAL A 2 -6.42 7.98 -4.60
N GLY A 3 -5.47 7.48 -3.77
CA GLY A 3 -4.10 8.01 -3.69
C GLY A 3 -3.30 7.88 -4.98
N LEU A 4 -3.43 6.75 -5.67
CA LEU A 4 -2.75 6.52 -6.95
C LEU A 4 -3.32 7.45 -8.04
N GLY A 5 -4.65 7.56 -8.13
CA GLY A 5 -5.31 8.45 -9.07
C GLY A 5 -4.95 9.92 -8.82
N ALA A 6 -4.98 10.35 -7.55
CA ALA A 6 -4.60 11.70 -7.16
C ALA A 6 -3.13 12.02 -7.48
N SER A 7 -2.20 11.12 -7.15
CA SER A 7 -0.78 11.28 -7.46
C SER A 7 -0.52 11.45 -8.95
N SER A 8 -1.21 10.68 -9.79
CA SER A 8 -1.11 10.80 -11.25
C SER A 8 -1.57 12.17 -11.74
N ILE A 9 -2.72 12.66 -11.23
CA ILE A 9 -3.25 13.99 -11.62
C ILE A 9 -2.33 15.10 -11.11
N ILE A 10 -1.82 15.01 -9.89
CA ILE A 10 -0.88 15.98 -9.32
C ILE A 10 0.40 16.05 -10.14
N SER A 11 0.99 14.89 -10.50
CA SER A 11 2.21 14.85 -11.29
C SER A 11 2.00 15.45 -12.69
N PHE A 12 0.87 15.16 -13.31
CA PHE A 12 0.49 15.75 -14.59
C PHE A 12 0.29 17.28 -14.49
N ALA A 13 -0.37 17.75 -13.43
CA ALA A 13 -0.56 19.18 -13.19
C ALA A 13 0.77 19.91 -12.96
N LYS A 14 1.70 19.29 -12.22
CA LYS A 14 3.05 19.81 -12.02
C LYS A 14 3.82 19.95 -13.34
N GLY A 15 3.77 18.95 -14.21
CA GLY A 15 4.39 19.02 -15.55
C GLY A 15 3.79 20.14 -16.40
N ARG A 16 2.51 20.46 -16.23
CA ARG A 16 1.86 21.61 -16.88
C ARG A 16 2.10 22.95 -16.19
N ARG A 17 2.81 22.98 -15.08
CA ARG A 17 2.98 24.14 -14.19
C ARG A 17 1.66 24.70 -13.65
N ASP A 18 0.64 23.85 -13.55
CA ASP A 18 -0.67 24.20 -12.96
C ASP A 18 -0.69 23.82 -11.47
N GLU A 19 0.03 24.62 -10.68
CA GLU A 19 0.13 24.40 -9.23
C GLU A 19 -1.21 24.46 -8.54
N LYS A 20 -2.13 25.34 -9.00
CA LYS A 20 -3.47 25.46 -8.41
C LYS A 20 -4.26 24.17 -8.54
N GLN A 21 -4.18 23.51 -9.70
CA GLN A 21 -4.81 22.21 -9.89
C GLN A 21 -4.19 21.16 -8.96
N ALA A 22 -2.85 21.13 -8.85
CA ALA A 22 -2.16 20.20 -7.95
C ALA A 22 -2.60 20.37 -6.50
N TYR A 23 -2.67 21.61 -5.99
CA TYR A 23 -3.11 21.91 -4.61
C TYR A 23 -4.57 21.52 -4.35
N ARG A 24 -5.47 21.82 -5.30
CA ARG A 24 -6.89 21.46 -5.19
C ARG A 24 -7.10 19.96 -5.20
N VAL A 25 -6.39 19.22 -6.06
CA VAL A 25 -6.46 17.75 -6.09
C VAL A 25 -5.91 17.17 -4.77
N PHE A 26 -4.79 17.68 -4.28
CA PHE A 26 -4.20 17.30 -3.01
C PHE A 26 -5.19 17.49 -1.84
N THR A 27 -5.77 18.69 -1.73
CA THR A 27 -6.76 19.01 -0.68
C THR A 27 -8.00 18.14 -0.79
N SER A 28 -8.57 17.99 -2.01
CA SER A 28 -9.73 17.13 -2.25
C SER A 28 -9.50 15.71 -1.82
N THR A 29 -8.27 15.19 -2.05
CA THR A 29 -7.93 13.83 -1.67
C THR A 29 -7.92 13.64 -0.16
N PHE A 30 -7.34 14.57 0.61
CA PHE A 30 -7.35 14.49 2.06
C PHE A 30 -8.78 14.54 2.63
N ILE A 31 -9.61 15.42 2.10
CA ILE A 31 -11.03 15.54 2.52
C ILE A 31 -11.76 14.20 2.28
N VAL A 32 -11.60 13.63 1.08
CA VAL A 32 -12.22 12.34 0.73
C VAL A 32 -11.71 11.21 1.61
N LEU A 33 -10.40 11.16 1.88
CA LEU A 33 -9.84 10.11 2.73
C LEU A 33 -10.33 10.19 4.18
N ILE A 34 -10.43 11.39 4.73
CA ILE A 34 -10.98 11.60 6.07
C ILE A 34 -12.46 11.16 6.10
N ALA A 35 -13.25 11.59 5.11
CA ALA A 35 -14.66 11.20 5.02
C ALA A 35 -14.81 9.67 4.89
N LEU A 36 -14.04 9.03 4.00
CA LEU A 36 -14.04 7.58 3.85
C LEU A 36 -13.58 6.85 5.12
N SER A 37 -12.63 7.39 5.85
CA SER A 37 -12.16 6.81 7.11
C SER A 37 -13.25 6.84 8.17
N VAL A 38 -13.96 7.96 8.30
CA VAL A 38 -15.08 8.10 9.24
C VAL A 38 -16.21 7.14 8.88
N ILE A 39 -16.59 7.08 7.60
CA ILE A 39 -17.62 6.16 7.12
C ILE A 39 -17.20 4.70 7.40
N PHE A 40 -15.94 4.37 7.11
CA PHE A 40 -15.42 3.02 7.34
C PHE A 40 -15.52 2.61 8.82
N ILE A 41 -15.07 3.47 9.75
CA ILE A 41 -15.17 3.21 11.18
C ILE A 41 -16.63 3.08 11.59
N ALA A 42 -17.49 4.01 11.16
CA ALA A 42 -18.91 4.02 11.51
C ALA A 42 -19.64 2.75 11.07
N ILE A 43 -19.22 2.12 9.98
CA ILE A 43 -19.80 0.87 9.48
C ILE A 43 -19.13 -0.34 10.12
N GLN A 44 -17.80 -0.38 10.14
CA GLN A 44 -17.04 -1.58 10.51
C GLN A 44 -17.03 -1.82 12.03
N LEU A 45 -16.99 -0.77 12.84
CA LEU A 45 -16.89 -0.92 14.29
C LEU A 45 -18.14 -1.57 14.90
N PRO A 46 -19.38 -1.17 14.56
CA PRO A 46 -20.57 -1.87 15.02
C PRO A 46 -20.71 -3.30 14.49
N LEU A 47 -20.15 -3.56 13.29
CA LEU A 47 -20.22 -4.86 12.63
C LEU A 47 -19.05 -5.79 13.01
N ALA A 48 -18.09 -5.35 13.83
CA ALA A 48 -16.88 -6.10 14.14
C ALA A 48 -17.16 -7.49 14.72
N ASP A 49 -18.13 -7.63 15.62
CA ASP A 49 -18.53 -8.92 16.17
C ASP A 49 -19.20 -9.82 15.12
N SER A 50 -20.09 -9.26 14.31
CA SER A 50 -20.75 -9.98 13.23
C SER A 50 -19.77 -10.47 12.16
N ILE A 51 -18.81 -9.64 11.80
CA ILE A 51 -17.75 -9.99 10.84
C ILE A 51 -16.88 -11.10 11.41
N SER A 52 -16.48 -11.02 12.69
CA SER A 52 -15.72 -12.06 13.35
C SER A 52 -16.48 -13.39 13.39
N SER A 53 -17.79 -13.36 13.62
CA SER A 53 -18.66 -14.54 13.59
C SER A 53 -18.84 -15.14 12.19
N LEU A 54 -18.77 -14.33 11.15
CA LEU A 54 -18.83 -14.77 9.75
C LEU A 54 -17.56 -15.50 9.33
N LEU A 55 -16.41 -15.04 9.83
CA LEU A 55 -15.10 -15.58 9.48
C LEU A 55 -14.77 -16.90 10.18
N THR A 56 -15.28 -17.10 11.40
CA THR A 56 -15.09 -18.35 12.14
C THR A 56 -16.27 -18.70 13.03
N LYS A 57 -16.51 -20.00 13.17
CA LYS A 57 -17.51 -20.56 14.11
C LYS A 57 -16.88 -20.95 15.46
N ASP A 58 -15.57 -20.95 15.55
CA ASP A 58 -14.83 -21.25 16.77
C ASP A 58 -14.85 -20.02 17.69
N ALA A 59 -15.31 -20.19 18.93
CA ALA A 59 -15.47 -19.10 19.89
C ALA A 59 -14.13 -18.49 20.32
N GLU A 60 -13.08 -19.29 20.43
CA GLU A 60 -11.74 -18.82 20.79
C GLU A 60 -11.14 -17.99 19.65
N LEU A 61 -11.18 -18.51 18.43
CA LEU A 61 -10.73 -17.79 17.25
C LEU A 61 -11.53 -16.52 17.00
N LYS A 62 -12.84 -16.51 17.25
CA LYS A 62 -13.68 -15.32 17.16
C LYS A 62 -13.20 -14.23 18.11
N SER A 63 -12.92 -14.59 19.37
CA SER A 63 -12.40 -13.65 20.38
C SER A 63 -11.07 -13.04 19.95
N LEU A 64 -10.14 -13.86 19.45
CA LEU A 64 -8.84 -13.41 18.96
C LEU A 64 -8.98 -12.49 17.74
N LEU A 65 -9.85 -12.84 16.79
CA LEU A 65 -10.13 -11.99 15.62
C LEU A 65 -10.70 -10.63 16.03
N TYR A 66 -11.64 -10.59 16.95
CA TYR A 66 -12.23 -9.36 17.47
C TYR A 66 -11.17 -8.46 18.14
N GLN A 67 -10.32 -9.05 18.99
CA GLN A 67 -9.23 -8.35 19.66
C GLN A 67 -8.20 -7.75 18.69
N TYR A 68 -7.93 -8.42 17.58
CA TYR A 68 -7.06 -7.91 16.52
C TYR A 68 -7.74 -6.83 15.69
N TYR A 69 -9.00 -7.05 15.34
CA TYR A 69 -9.73 -6.26 14.35
C TYR A 69 -10.13 -4.88 14.86
N VAL A 70 -10.56 -4.77 16.10
CA VAL A 70 -11.04 -3.49 16.67
C VAL A 70 -9.95 -2.41 16.70
N PRO A 71 -8.72 -2.64 17.24
CA PRO A 71 -7.67 -1.64 17.19
C PRO A 71 -7.28 -1.27 15.75
N PHE A 72 -7.32 -2.23 14.83
CA PHE A 72 -7.01 -1.99 13.42
C PHE A 72 -8.06 -1.09 12.75
N ILE A 73 -9.37 -1.29 13.02
CA ILE A 73 -10.44 -0.41 12.54
C ILE A 73 -10.23 1.02 13.02
N ILE A 74 -9.92 1.20 14.31
CA ILE A 74 -9.69 2.51 14.90
C ILE A 74 -8.45 3.19 14.27
N GLY A 75 -7.42 2.41 13.94
CA GLY A 75 -6.21 2.88 13.26
C GLY A 75 -6.36 3.15 11.77
N THR A 76 -7.46 2.74 11.14
CA THR A 76 -7.67 2.86 9.69
C THR A 76 -7.48 4.29 9.13
N PRO A 77 -7.93 5.38 9.79
CA PRO A 77 -7.67 6.74 9.30
C PRO A 77 -6.18 7.03 9.12
N ILE A 78 -5.38 6.67 10.12
CA ILE A 78 -3.93 6.88 10.10
C ILE A 78 -3.31 6.08 8.95
N TYR A 79 -3.71 4.82 8.80
CA TYR A 79 -3.27 3.95 7.71
C TYR A 79 -3.61 4.54 6.33
N LEU A 80 -4.87 4.94 6.10
CA LEU A 80 -5.31 5.48 4.81
C LEU A 80 -4.59 6.79 4.46
N LEU A 81 -4.46 7.69 5.43
CA LEU A 81 -3.76 8.95 5.25
C LEU A 81 -2.27 8.73 4.97
N LEU A 82 -1.61 7.84 5.71
CA LEU A 82 -0.21 7.50 5.48
C LEU A 82 0.00 6.90 4.09
N MET A 83 -0.73 5.85 3.74
CA MET A 83 -0.58 5.15 2.46
C MET A 83 -0.82 6.06 1.25
N CYS A 84 -1.81 6.96 1.34
CA CYS A 84 -2.06 7.92 0.29
C CYS A 84 -0.96 8.98 0.20
N SER A 85 -0.50 9.49 1.33
CA SER A 85 0.49 10.57 1.38
C SER A 85 1.87 10.12 0.91
N ILE A 86 2.22 8.85 1.05
CA ILE A 86 3.43 8.27 0.44
C ILE A 86 3.47 8.51 -1.08
N HIS A 87 2.33 8.40 -1.77
CA HIS A 87 2.24 8.71 -3.20
C HIS A 87 2.48 10.20 -3.48
N PHE A 88 2.04 11.09 -2.59
CA PHE A 88 2.27 12.53 -2.73
C PHE A 88 3.72 12.92 -2.49
N VAL A 89 4.38 12.32 -1.50
CA VAL A 89 5.82 12.52 -1.26
C VAL A 89 6.65 12.08 -2.48
N ARG A 90 6.25 10.99 -3.15
CA ARG A 90 6.89 10.57 -4.41
C ARG A 90 6.62 11.56 -5.55
N ALA A 91 5.37 12.05 -5.68
CA ALA A 91 5.01 13.09 -6.66
C ALA A 91 5.70 14.43 -6.38
N ASP A 92 6.18 14.63 -5.17
CA ASP A 92 6.97 15.78 -4.74
C ASP A 92 8.49 15.58 -4.93
N ALA A 93 8.86 14.64 -5.81
CA ALA A 93 10.23 14.31 -6.19
C ALA A 93 11.12 13.85 -5.01
N ARG A 94 10.52 13.24 -3.96
CA ARG A 94 11.24 12.69 -2.80
C ARG A 94 10.98 11.19 -2.56
N PRO A 95 11.24 10.31 -3.56
CA PRO A 95 10.95 8.88 -3.44
C PRO A 95 11.78 8.20 -2.34
N ALA A 96 13.02 8.64 -2.10
CA ALA A 96 13.85 8.10 -1.02
C ALA A 96 13.23 8.38 0.36
N PHE A 97 12.70 9.57 0.58
CA PHE A 97 12.02 9.92 1.84
C PHE A 97 10.73 9.09 2.01
N ALA A 98 9.96 8.92 0.93
CA ALA A 98 8.78 8.05 0.94
C ALA A 98 9.12 6.60 1.32
N SER A 99 10.24 6.07 0.82
CA SER A 99 10.72 4.72 1.19
C SER A 99 11.18 4.66 2.64
N ASN A 100 11.90 5.68 3.12
CA ASN A 100 12.33 5.73 4.52
C ASN A 100 11.16 5.76 5.50
N ILE A 101 10.07 6.46 5.18
CA ILE A 101 8.84 6.45 5.99
C ILE A 101 8.32 5.02 6.16
N VAL A 102 8.25 4.26 5.06
CA VAL A 102 7.76 2.87 5.09
C VAL A 102 8.71 1.97 5.89
N ILE A 103 10.02 2.11 5.70
CA ILE A 103 11.02 1.33 6.43
C ILE A 103 10.93 1.60 7.93
N VAL A 104 10.87 2.87 8.33
CA VAL A 104 10.78 3.24 9.75
C VAL A 104 9.46 2.75 10.36
N ALA A 105 8.33 2.94 9.67
CA ALA A 105 7.03 2.47 10.13
C ALA A 105 7.02 0.96 10.37
N ASN A 106 7.58 0.16 9.45
CA ASN A 106 7.65 -1.29 9.59
C ASN A 106 8.69 -1.72 10.65
N ALA A 107 9.81 -1.02 10.79
CA ALA A 107 10.80 -1.32 11.82
C ALA A 107 10.22 -1.06 13.22
N VAL A 108 9.49 0.04 13.40
CA VAL A 108 8.79 0.34 14.66
C VAL A 108 7.70 -0.71 14.92
N ASN A 109 6.89 -1.06 13.93
CA ASN A 109 5.89 -2.14 14.05
C ASN A 109 6.55 -3.43 14.55
N LEU A 110 7.60 -3.90 13.87
CA LEU A 110 8.31 -5.13 14.24
C LEU A 110 8.88 -5.07 15.66
N GLY A 111 9.52 -3.95 16.05
CA GLY A 111 10.03 -3.77 17.40
C GLY A 111 8.94 -3.79 18.46
N LEU A 112 7.79 -3.14 18.17
CA LEU A 112 6.64 -3.15 19.07
C LEU A 112 5.92 -4.50 19.12
N ASP A 113 5.91 -5.28 18.04
CA ASP A 113 5.40 -6.66 18.08
C ASP A 113 6.17 -7.51 19.09
N PHE A 114 7.50 -7.46 19.08
CA PHE A 114 8.32 -8.14 20.10
C PHE A 114 8.04 -7.63 21.52
N LEU A 115 7.84 -6.32 21.69
CA LEU A 115 7.57 -5.73 22.99
C LEU A 115 6.17 -6.10 23.52
N PHE A 116 5.14 -5.91 22.70
CA PHE A 116 3.74 -6.08 23.13
C PHE A 116 3.34 -7.54 23.25
N MET A 117 3.75 -8.36 22.27
CA MET A 117 3.46 -9.80 22.32
C MET A 117 4.42 -10.55 23.23
N GLY A 118 5.73 -10.24 23.17
CA GLY A 118 6.77 -10.94 23.95
C GLY A 118 6.85 -10.49 25.40
N ALA A 119 7.17 -9.22 25.65
CA ALA A 119 7.40 -8.72 27.01
C ALA A 119 6.10 -8.44 27.77
N PHE A 120 5.14 -7.74 27.14
CA PHE A 120 3.88 -7.36 27.81
C PHE A 120 2.79 -8.44 27.73
N LYS A 121 3.01 -9.50 26.94
CA LYS A 121 2.08 -10.63 26.78
C LYS A 121 0.65 -10.21 26.40
N MET A 122 0.51 -9.15 25.60
CA MET A 122 -0.78 -8.60 25.18
C MET A 122 -1.50 -9.49 24.16
N GLY A 123 -0.89 -10.60 23.76
CA GLY A 123 -1.45 -11.50 22.75
C GLY A 123 -1.60 -10.81 21.39
N ILE A 124 -2.60 -11.26 20.65
CA ILE A 124 -2.81 -10.80 19.25
C ILE A 124 -3.26 -9.34 19.17
N ALA A 125 -3.91 -8.80 20.21
CA ALA A 125 -4.26 -7.38 20.30
C ALA A 125 -3.01 -6.51 20.30
N GLY A 126 -1.91 -6.98 20.93
CA GLY A 126 -0.63 -6.31 20.94
C GLY A 126 -0.07 -6.10 19.53
N SER A 127 -0.16 -7.11 18.66
CA SER A 127 0.28 -7.00 17.26
C SER A 127 -0.53 -5.98 16.47
N SER A 128 -1.85 -5.95 16.66
CA SER A 128 -2.70 -4.95 16.01
C SER A 128 -2.33 -3.52 16.45
N ILE A 129 -2.12 -3.30 17.75
CA ILE A 129 -1.72 -2.01 18.30
C ILE A 129 -0.30 -1.62 17.82
N ALA A 130 0.63 -2.57 17.76
CA ALA A 130 1.98 -2.35 17.21
C ALA A 130 1.91 -1.88 15.76
N THR A 131 1.07 -2.51 14.95
CA THR A 131 0.85 -2.14 13.54
C THR A 131 0.31 -0.71 13.42
N VAL A 132 -0.73 -0.37 14.16
CA VAL A 132 -1.32 0.98 14.16
C VAL A 132 -0.31 2.02 14.64
N THR A 133 0.48 1.69 15.66
CA THR A 133 1.51 2.59 16.18
C THR A 133 2.63 2.80 15.16
N GLY A 134 3.07 1.75 14.47
CA GLY A 134 4.00 1.86 13.34
C GLY A 134 3.50 2.81 12.26
N TYR A 135 2.22 2.70 11.88
CA TYR A 135 1.60 3.63 10.93
C TYR A 135 1.51 5.06 11.48
N ALA A 136 1.24 5.23 12.78
CA ALA A 136 1.20 6.54 13.41
C ALA A 136 2.58 7.22 13.37
N VAL A 137 3.65 6.50 13.66
CA VAL A 137 5.03 7.01 13.55
C VAL A 137 5.34 7.39 12.11
N GLY A 138 5.00 6.54 11.14
CA GLY A 138 5.13 6.85 9.71
C GLY A 138 4.35 8.11 9.31
N PHE A 139 3.13 8.27 9.83
CA PHE A 139 2.29 9.44 9.58
C PHE A 139 2.87 10.72 10.17
N VAL A 140 3.39 10.68 11.38
CA VAL A 140 4.10 11.83 12.00
C VAL A 140 5.32 12.19 11.17
N MET A 141 6.15 11.22 10.81
CA MET A 141 7.32 11.44 9.94
C MET A 141 6.94 12.05 8.60
N MET A 142 5.88 11.56 7.97
CA MET A 142 5.34 12.11 6.73
C MET A 142 4.84 13.55 6.92
N SER A 143 4.14 13.83 8.02
CA SER A 143 3.60 15.16 8.31
C SER A 143 4.70 16.21 8.45
N THR A 144 5.90 15.85 8.89
CA THR A 144 7.05 16.77 8.95
C THR A 144 7.41 17.31 7.56
N HIS A 145 7.25 16.51 6.50
CA HIS A 145 7.52 16.94 5.13
C HIS A 145 6.61 18.09 4.68
N PHE A 146 5.32 18.01 5.03
CA PHE A 146 4.34 19.03 4.67
C PHE A 146 4.42 20.26 5.58
N ILE A 147 4.59 20.07 6.90
CA ILE A 147 4.63 21.15 7.89
C ILE A 147 5.90 21.98 7.76
N MET A 148 7.06 21.37 7.57
CA MET A 148 8.35 22.06 7.47
C MET A 148 8.55 22.77 6.12
N LYS A 149 7.50 22.95 5.31
CA LYS A 149 7.55 23.59 3.99
C LYS A 149 8.58 22.98 3.03
N LYS A 150 8.90 21.70 3.22
CA LYS A 150 9.77 20.95 2.31
C LYS A 150 9.00 20.40 1.11
N SER A 151 7.68 20.46 1.17
CA SER A 151 6.76 20.08 0.10
C SER A 151 6.47 21.27 -0.80
N THR A 152 6.33 21.01 -2.09
CA THR A 152 5.78 21.96 -3.05
C THR A 152 4.25 21.94 -3.07
N LEU A 153 3.61 20.98 -2.37
CA LEU A 153 2.16 20.86 -2.28
C LEU A 153 1.62 21.61 -1.07
N HIS A 154 0.59 22.40 -1.28
CA HIS A 154 -0.08 23.17 -0.25
C HIS A 154 -1.58 22.89 -0.24
N PHE A 155 -2.22 23.09 0.91
CA PHE A 155 -3.68 22.98 1.01
C PHE A 155 -4.35 24.21 0.37
N ASP A 156 -5.27 23.96 -0.57
CA ASP A 156 -6.14 24.98 -1.19
C ASP A 156 -7.61 24.62 -0.93
N PHE A 157 -8.15 25.14 0.17
CA PHE A 157 -9.56 24.92 0.54
C PHE A 157 -10.56 25.67 -0.33
N SER A 158 -10.11 26.51 -1.28
CA SER A 158 -11.00 27.18 -2.24
C SER A 158 -11.81 26.19 -3.07
N ILE A 159 -11.33 24.95 -3.19
CA ILE A 159 -12.04 23.86 -3.88
C ILE A 159 -13.42 23.57 -3.28
N LEU A 160 -13.61 23.77 -1.97
CA LEU A 160 -14.90 23.56 -1.29
C LEU A 160 -15.98 24.56 -1.75
N ARG A 161 -15.58 25.72 -2.29
CA ARG A 161 -16.50 26.70 -2.87
C ARG A 161 -16.99 26.29 -4.26
N ASN A 162 -16.39 25.28 -4.88
CA ASN A 162 -16.77 24.79 -6.21
C ASN A 162 -17.03 23.28 -6.18
N PRO A 163 -18.21 22.83 -5.75
CA PRO A 163 -18.53 21.42 -5.62
C PRO A 163 -18.48 20.66 -6.95
N VAL A 164 -18.82 21.31 -8.06
CA VAL A 164 -18.75 20.70 -9.38
C VAL A 164 -17.30 20.29 -9.72
N GLN A 165 -16.35 21.18 -9.46
CA GLN A 165 -14.93 20.88 -9.70
C GLN A 165 -14.41 19.81 -8.75
N PHE A 166 -14.84 19.82 -7.48
CA PHE A 166 -14.51 18.79 -6.49
C PHE A 166 -14.94 17.40 -6.96
N PHE A 167 -16.20 17.21 -7.34
CA PHE A 167 -16.70 15.92 -7.83
C PHE A 167 -16.07 15.52 -9.17
N LYS A 168 -15.73 16.46 -10.03
CA LYS A 168 -14.98 16.18 -11.27
C LYS A 168 -13.59 15.64 -10.98
N PHE A 169 -12.87 16.19 -10.00
CA PHE A 169 -11.59 15.64 -9.57
C PHE A 169 -11.75 14.25 -8.95
N LEU A 170 -12.75 14.07 -8.09
CA LEU A 170 -13.04 12.76 -7.49
C LEU A 170 -13.30 11.70 -8.56
N GLY A 171 -14.16 12.00 -9.55
CA GLY A 171 -14.41 11.08 -10.67
C GLY A 171 -13.14 10.71 -11.42
N LYS A 172 -12.28 11.68 -11.74
CA LYS A 172 -10.99 11.41 -12.39
C LYS A 172 -10.05 10.56 -11.53
N MET A 173 -9.95 10.85 -10.21
CA MET A 173 -9.14 10.06 -9.29
C MET A 173 -9.59 8.61 -9.24
N VAL A 174 -10.91 8.38 -9.18
CA VAL A 174 -11.50 7.05 -9.17
C VAL A 174 -11.22 6.33 -10.50
N THR A 175 -11.45 6.98 -11.63
CA THR A 175 -11.24 6.39 -12.95
C THR A 175 -9.77 5.97 -13.17
N ILE A 176 -8.82 6.84 -12.83
CA ILE A 176 -7.39 6.53 -12.98
C ILE A 176 -6.97 5.46 -11.96
N GLY A 177 -7.44 5.57 -10.72
CA GLY A 177 -7.10 4.64 -9.66
C GLY A 177 -7.74 3.26 -9.81
N LEU A 178 -8.84 3.15 -10.56
CA LEU A 178 -9.58 1.91 -10.76
C LEU A 178 -8.74 0.82 -11.43
N SER A 179 -7.87 1.19 -12.36
CA SER A 179 -6.97 0.24 -13.02
C SER A 179 -6.05 -0.47 -12.01
N GLY A 180 -5.47 0.27 -11.06
CA GLY A 180 -4.66 -0.31 -10.00
C GLY A 180 -5.48 -1.13 -9.00
N ALA A 181 -6.70 -0.68 -8.68
CA ALA A 181 -7.60 -1.39 -7.79
C ALA A 181 -8.06 -2.73 -8.39
N LEU A 182 -8.42 -2.74 -9.67
CA LEU A 182 -8.78 -3.96 -10.39
C LEU A 182 -7.61 -4.95 -10.42
N GLY A 183 -6.38 -4.49 -10.65
CA GLY A 183 -5.19 -5.33 -10.57
C GLY A 183 -5.05 -6.02 -9.20
N THR A 184 -5.22 -5.27 -8.12
CA THR A 184 -5.17 -5.83 -6.76
C THR A 184 -6.31 -6.82 -6.49
N MET A 185 -7.53 -6.50 -6.93
CA MET A 185 -8.68 -7.42 -6.82
C MET A 185 -8.43 -8.73 -7.57
N LEU A 186 -7.90 -8.68 -8.78
CA LEU A 186 -7.58 -9.88 -9.57
C LEU A 186 -6.52 -10.74 -8.87
N ILE A 187 -5.50 -10.13 -8.25
CA ILE A 187 -4.50 -10.87 -7.46
C ILE A 187 -5.16 -11.57 -6.28
N THR A 188 -6.07 -10.90 -5.57
CA THR A 188 -6.80 -11.49 -4.43
C THR A 188 -7.69 -12.64 -4.87
N VAL A 189 -8.45 -12.46 -5.94
CA VAL A 189 -9.31 -13.50 -6.53
C VAL A 189 -8.46 -14.70 -6.96
N LYS A 190 -7.36 -14.48 -7.68
CA LYS A 190 -6.41 -15.54 -8.06
C LYS A 190 -5.93 -16.32 -6.82
N MET A 191 -5.55 -15.61 -5.75
CA MET A 191 -5.06 -16.26 -4.52
C MET A 191 -6.12 -17.15 -3.88
N LEU A 192 -7.37 -16.69 -3.79
CA LEU A 192 -8.48 -17.46 -3.24
C LEU A 192 -8.74 -18.72 -4.08
N PHE A 193 -8.81 -18.60 -5.41
CA PHE A 193 -9.01 -19.75 -6.30
C PHE A 193 -7.87 -20.76 -6.20
N LEU A 194 -6.62 -20.31 -6.26
CA LEU A 194 -5.46 -21.19 -6.17
C LEU A 194 -5.40 -21.91 -4.82
N ASN A 195 -5.64 -21.21 -3.71
CA ASN A 195 -5.68 -21.85 -2.40
C ASN A 195 -6.74 -22.96 -2.33
N THR A 196 -7.94 -22.69 -2.86
CA THR A 196 -9.02 -23.69 -2.87
C THR A 196 -8.67 -24.91 -3.73
N ILE A 197 -8.12 -24.71 -4.94
CA ILE A 197 -7.74 -25.79 -5.84
C ILE A 197 -6.58 -26.63 -5.24
N ILE A 198 -5.55 -25.95 -4.75
CA ILE A 198 -4.38 -26.64 -4.19
C ILE A 198 -4.74 -27.43 -2.93
N GLN A 199 -5.61 -26.86 -2.07
CA GLN A 199 -6.13 -27.56 -0.90
C GLN A 199 -6.92 -28.80 -1.29
N SER A 200 -7.73 -28.74 -2.36
CA SER A 200 -8.57 -29.85 -2.80
C SER A 200 -7.77 -30.99 -3.46
N ILE A 201 -6.67 -30.69 -4.15
CA ILE A 201 -5.87 -31.70 -4.88
C ILE A 201 -4.66 -32.17 -4.05
N GLY A 202 -3.93 -31.26 -3.44
CA GLY A 202 -2.66 -31.54 -2.77
C GLY A 202 -2.73 -31.56 -1.25
N GLY A 203 -3.89 -31.25 -0.67
CA GLY A 203 -4.06 -31.19 0.80
C GLY A 203 -3.06 -30.25 1.47
N SER A 204 -2.63 -30.61 2.68
CA SER A 204 -1.67 -29.84 3.48
C SER A 204 -0.29 -29.76 2.82
N ALA A 205 0.20 -30.84 2.23
CA ALA A 205 1.51 -30.88 1.57
C ALA A 205 1.55 -29.94 0.34
N GLY A 206 0.49 -29.95 -0.48
CA GLY A 206 0.33 -29.02 -1.60
C GLY A 206 0.31 -27.57 -1.15
N MET A 207 -0.37 -27.26 -0.04
CA MET A 207 -0.40 -25.92 0.52
C MET A 207 0.94 -25.44 1.04
N VAL A 208 1.73 -26.31 1.67
CA VAL A 208 3.11 -25.97 2.10
C VAL A 208 3.97 -25.62 0.89
N SER A 209 3.98 -26.47 -0.14
CA SER A 209 4.75 -26.20 -1.36
C SER A 209 4.31 -24.89 -2.04
N TYR A 210 3.01 -24.66 -2.14
CA TYR A 210 2.48 -23.41 -2.70
C TYR A 210 2.87 -22.18 -1.89
N SER A 211 2.89 -22.27 -0.56
CA SER A 211 3.26 -21.14 0.30
C SER A 211 4.71 -20.69 0.07
N VAL A 212 5.65 -21.64 -0.14
CA VAL A 212 7.04 -21.33 -0.48
C VAL A 212 7.13 -20.65 -1.84
N CYS A 213 6.46 -21.21 -2.86
CA CYS A 213 6.44 -20.61 -4.20
C CYS A 213 5.83 -19.20 -4.17
N SER A 214 4.73 -19.01 -3.44
CA SER A 214 4.09 -17.71 -3.30
C SER A 214 4.99 -16.69 -2.60
N SER A 215 5.71 -17.10 -1.57
CA SER A 215 6.66 -16.25 -0.87
C SER A 215 7.80 -15.81 -1.77
N SER A 216 8.34 -16.73 -2.58
CA SER A 216 9.35 -16.41 -3.61
C SER A 216 8.80 -15.43 -4.65
N GLN A 217 7.54 -15.59 -5.06
CA GLN A 217 6.87 -14.65 -5.97
C GLN A 217 6.74 -13.25 -5.37
N ILE A 218 6.53 -13.13 -4.04
CA ILE A 218 6.46 -11.82 -3.36
C ILE A 218 7.76 -11.06 -3.51
N PHE A 219 8.92 -11.71 -3.34
CA PHE A 219 10.23 -11.06 -3.54
C PHE A 219 10.39 -10.51 -4.96
N MET A 220 9.99 -11.26 -5.99
CA MET A 220 10.02 -10.77 -7.37
C MET A 220 9.06 -9.58 -7.57
N SER A 221 7.89 -9.64 -6.97
CA SER A 221 6.86 -8.59 -7.05
C SER A 221 7.29 -7.27 -6.43
N MET A 222 8.17 -7.28 -5.43
CA MET A 222 8.69 -6.05 -4.79
C MET A 222 9.43 -5.16 -5.79
N PHE A 223 10.24 -5.73 -6.68
CA PHE A 223 10.96 -4.96 -7.72
C PHE A 223 10.00 -4.36 -8.74
N ILE A 224 9.00 -5.14 -9.19
CA ILE A 224 7.98 -4.67 -10.14
C ILE A 224 7.17 -3.53 -9.52
N THR A 225 6.74 -3.71 -8.27
CA THR A 225 5.95 -2.71 -7.55
C THR A 225 6.76 -1.46 -7.30
N GLY A 226 8.03 -1.57 -6.87
CA GLY A 226 8.92 -0.43 -6.64
C GLY A 226 9.14 0.40 -7.91
N ALA A 227 9.44 -0.26 -9.02
CA ALA A 227 9.60 0.40 -10.32
C ALA A 227 8.30 1.08 -10.76
N SER A 228 7.16 0.39 -10.71
CA SER A 228 5.86 0.93 -11.10
C SER A 228 5.50 2.17 -10.27
N GLN A 229 5.68 2.13 -8.97
CA GLN A 229 5.38 3.24 -8.07
C GLN A 229 6.25 4.48 -8.33
N THR A 230 7.49 4.27 -8.77
CA THR A 230 8.40 5.36 -9.12
C THR A 230 8.08 5.95 -10.50
N MET A 231 7.63 5.12 -11.44
CA MET A 231 7.30 5.56 -12.79
C MET A 231 6.06 6.44 -12.88
N ILE A 232 5.08 6.25 -11.99
CA ILE A 232 3.83 7.03 -12.00
C ILE A 232 4.10 8.54 -11.96
N PRO A 233 4.84 9.10 -10.99
CA PRO A 233 5.11 10.53 -10.96
C PRO A 233 5.98 11.01 -12.13
N ILE A 234 6.97 10.23 -12.54
CA ILE A 234 7.87 10.60 -13.64
C ILE A 234 7.09 10.72 -14.96
N ILE A 235 6.33 9.69 -15.31
CA ILE A 235 5.49 9.70 -16.53
C ILE A 235 4.45 10.81 -16.45
N GLY A 236 3.86 11.03 -15.26
CA GLY A 236 2.88 12.09 -15.07
C GLY A 236 3.45 13.48 -15.40
N VAL A 237 4.64 13.81 -14.92
CA VAL A 237 5.31 15.08 -15.22
C VAL A 237 5.66 15.18 -16.70
N CYS A 238 6.33 14.18 -17.28
CA CYS A 238 6.70 14.19 -18.70
C CYS A 238 5.47 14.35 -19.63
N LEU A 239 4.37 13.68 -19.32
CA LEU A 239 3.11 13.86 -20.07
C LEU A 239 2.53 15.27 -19.92
N GLY A 240 2.64 15.85 -18.72
CA GLY A 240 2.24 17.24 -18.47
C GLY A 240 3.03 18.23 -19.31
N GLU A 241 4.33 18.05 -19.43
CA GLU A 241 5.26 18.83 -20.24
C GLU A 241 5.17 18.54 -21.73
N LYS A 242 4.41 17.49 -22.15
CA LYS A 242 4.36 16.95 -23.51
C LYS A 242 5.71 16.38 -23.98
N ASP A 243 6.58 15.99 -23.06
CA ASP A 243 7.85 15.34 -23.34
C ASP A 243 7.66 13.84 -23.55
N TYR A 244 7.28 13.44 -24.76
CA TYR A 244 7.06 12.04 -25.11
C TYR A 244 8.36 11.23 -25.21
N ASP A 245 9.48 11.89 -25.46
CA ASP A 245 10.79 11.24 -25.50
C ASP A 245 11.26 10.91 -24.08
N GLY A 246 11.01 11.79 -23.11
CA GLY A 246 11.19 11.54 -21.69
C GLY A 246 10.35 10.35 -21.22
N VAL A 247 9.09 10.24 -21.63
CA VAL A 247 8.23 9.08 -21.34
C VAL A 247 8.85 7.79 -21.88
N ARG A 248 9.28 7.77 -23.16
CA ARG A 248 9.93 6.61 -23.77
C ARG A 248 11.22 6.22 -23.06
N TYR A 249 12.05 7.21 -22.73
CA TYR A 249 13.31 6.97 -22.04
C TYR A 249 13.07 6.36 -20.67
N ALA A 250 12.18 6.95 -19.88
CA ALA A 250 11.82 6.46 -18.55
C ALA A 250 11.29 5.02 -18.61
N PHE A 251 10.35 4.74 -19.52
CA PHE A 251 9.80 3.40 -19.72
C PHE A 251 10.87 2.37 -20.11
N ARG A 252 11.71 2.69 -21.11
CA ARG A 252 12.80 1.78 -21.52
C ARG A 252 13.80 1.52 -20.40
N ARG A 253 14.10 2.53 -19.59
CA ARG A 253 14.99 2.39 -18.44
C ARG A 253 14.38 1.50 -17.36
N ALA A 254 13.12 1.70 -17.01
CA ALA A 254 12.41 0.86 -16.06
C ALA A 254 12.30 -0.58 -16.56
N ALA A 255 11.95 -0.80 -17.83
CA ALA A 255 11.87 -2.12 -18.42
C ALA A 255 13.21 -2.87 -18.38
N ARG A 256 14.34 -2.17 -18.68
CA ARG A 256 15.68 -2.77 -18.57
C ARG A 256 16.03 -3.16 -17.14
N VAL A 257 15.77 -2.28 -16.17
CA VAL A 257 16.04 -2.56 -14.75
C VAL A 257 15.21 -3.76 -14.29
N LEU A 258 13.92 -3.79 -14.66
CA LEU A 258 13.04 -4.91 -14.32
C LEU A 258 13.47 -6.22 -14.98
N ALA A 259 13.86 -6.18 -16.25
CA ALA A 259 14.33 -7.38 -16.96
C ALA A 259 15.62 -7.94 -16.30
N VAL A 260 16.60 -7.08 -16.03
CA VAL A 260 17.86 -7.49 -15.38
C VAL A 260 17.59 -8.02 -13.98
N SER A 261 16.82 -7.31 -13.15
CA SER A 261 16.54 -7.78 -11.78
C SER A 261 15.74 -9.08 -11.77
N SER A 262 14.78 -9.25 -12.69
CA SER A 262 14.01 -10.48 -12.80
C SER A 262 14.89 -11.69 -13.21
N VAL A 263 15.80 -11.49 -14.17
CA VAL A 263 16.76 -12.53 -14.57
C VAL A 263 17.71 -12.89 -13.43
N VAL A 264 18.25 -11.88 -12.73
CA VAL A 264 19.16 -12.13 -11.58
C VAL A 264 18.45 -12.93 -10.49
N ILE A 265 17.22 -12.53 -10.11
CA ILE A 265 16.45 -13.22 -9.08
C ILE A 265 16.10 -14.65 -9.55
N MET A 266 15.67 -14.81 -10.80
CA MET A 266 15.36 -16.13 -11.36
C MET A 266 16.58 -17.06 -11.32
N LEU A 267 17.74 -16.56 -11.76
CA LEU A 267 18.99 -17.33 -11.70
C LEU A 267 19.34 -17.72 -10.25
N PHE A 268 19.21 -16.78 -9.32
CA PHE A 268 19.46 -17.07 -7.90
C PHE A 268 18.54 -18.18 -7.35
N ILE A 269 17.24 -18.10 -7.65
CA ILE A 269 16.27 -19.12 -7.21
C ILE A 269 16.54 -20.49 -7.86
N CYS A 270 16.95 -20.53 -9.14
CA CYS A 270 17.20 -21.77 -9.86
C CYS A 270 18.53 -22.44 -9.47
N ILE A 271 19.57 -21.67 -9.18
CA ILE A 271 20.91 -22.18 -8.86
C ILE A 271 20.99 -22.60 -7.39
N GLU A 272 20.41 -21.80 -6.49
CA GLU A 272 20.50 -22.02 -5.04
C GLU A 272 19.10 -22.06 -4.40
N PRO A 273 18.30 -23.11 -4.63
CA PRO A 273 16.98 -23.21 -4.00
C PRO A 273 17.05 -23.55 -2.51
N GLU A 274 18.12 -24.22 -2.05
CA GLU A 274 18.24 -24.67 -0.65
C GLU A 274 18.20 -23.56 0.39
N PRO A 275 18.86 -22.39 0.25
CA PRO A 275 18.76 -21.31 1.22
C PRO A 275 17.34 -20.81 1.40
N ILE A 276 16.55 -20.80 0.32
CA ILE A 276 15.15 -20.37 0.35
C ILE A 276 14.32 -21.38 1.14
N ILE A 277 14.49 -22.67 0.83
CA ILE A 277 13.77 -23.76 1.52
C ILE A 277 14.09 -23.76 3.01
N LYS A 278 15.39 -23.63 3.37
CA LYS A 278 15.84 -23.54 4.77
C LYS A 278 15.30 -22.30 5.49
N PHE A 279 15.22 -21.16 4.82
CA PHE A 279 14.66 -19.94 5.40
C PHE A 279 13.19 -20.11 5.81
N PHE A 280 12.42 -20.91 5.05
CA PHE A 280 11.03 -21.25 5.40
C PHE A 280 10.90 -22.43 6.37
N GLY A 281 12.01 -22.90 6.94
CA GLY A 281 12.00 -23.97 7.94
C GLY A 281 11.59 -25.34 7.40
N ILE A 282 11.61 -25.53 6.09
CA ILE A 282 11.32 -26.81 5.47
C ILE A 282 12.65 -27.58 5.44
N THR A 283 12.83 -28.45 6.42
CA THR A 283 13.85 -29.50 6.35
C THR A 283 13.30 -30.56 5.41
N SER A 284 14.02 -30.84 4.33
CA SER A 284 13.70 -31.94 3.41
C SER A 284 13.47 -33.24 4.17
N PRO A 285 12.57 -34.12 3.70
CA PRO A 285 12.36 -35.44 4.28
C PRO A 285 13.61 -36.27 4.22
#